data_73b872f308861af4422e485e845963c1
#
_entry.id   73b872f308861af4422e485e845963c1
#
_cell.length_a   1.000
_cell.length_b   1.000
_cell.length_c   1.000
_cell.angle_alpha   90.00
_cell.angle_beta   90.00
_cell.angle_gamma   90.00
#
_symmetry.space_group_name_H-M   'P 1'
#
loop_
_entity.id
_entity.type
_entity.pdbx_description
1 polymer ?
#
loop_
_entity_poly.entity_id
_entity_poly.type
_entity_poly.pdbx_seq_one_letter_code
_entity_poly.pdbx_strand_id
1 'polypeptide(L)'
;MRARLAAAVVAFALLSGSAAAQNTVERVAIKGAQDMIVVPKDWNGGLFIYAHGYTADKRLLAPLPADPSKVPLLLLPGLASVPPGYAAAVTTFRSVGWYVKDAVKDIENLRRYFVKKHGKPKHTYIWGHSGGGMVTQAVIEYFPGTYEGAAPMCGTGAGAWRNFNAALDLRLAYEYVCRDAPAARFACRVCSDGKSRCLADAHCPAGQTCGDAEAPAAPEDGLTPECTTFLLDHPETFTESPTSLGGDFVTPPLTACFGDLNPGGTPSAEQAARKDLFLRATQLRESFLATDMFFASIGMAEVVHRRTHGHHPWGNIGVDYASPLLTPAEQTAFNAGIARVAADADAVRYMRRFYEPRGRTRSKVITVHALDDGLVLPENEDKYREAFEAAGTSDRLVQLFTPTGGHCIFLAAWTPALQALTAWVEEGRKPSTTSVSPTCGNCLTDQTPGPWGLKVVERRAKGAPVRTLVCSAEPGDCPAGATCIEAQHHCR
;
A
#
# COMPACT_ATOMS: atom_id res chain seq x y z
N MET A 1 -19.99 22.07 -7.35
CA MET A 1 -18.91 22.51 -8.27
C MET A 1 -17.94 21.36 -8.37
N ARG A 2 -17.86 20.68 -9.50
CA ARG A 2 -16.97 19.53 -9.70
C ARG A 2 -15.52 20.01 -9.64
N ALA A 3 -14.78 19.65 -8.61
CA ALA A 3 -13.34 19.83 -8.54
C ALA A 3 -12.71 18.90 -9.61
N ARG A 4 -12.31 19.50 -10.73
CA ARG A 4 -11.51 18.82 -11.74
C ARG A 4 -10.11 18.65 -11.14
N LEU A 5 -9.77 17.45 -10.71
CA LEU A 5 -8.38 17.05 -10.55
C LEU A 5 -7.74 17.17 -11.93
N ALA A 6 -6.92 18.19 -12.11
CA ALA A 6 -6.07 18.34 -13.27
C ALA A 6 -5.00 17.24 -13.18
N ALA A 7 -5.23 16.14 -13.89
CA ALA A 7 -4.17 15.20 -14.19
C ALA A 7 -3.08 15.96 -14.95
N ALA A 8 -1.97 16.26 -14.31
CA ALA A 8 -0.80 16.78 -14.97
C ALA A 8 -0.24 15.66 -15.87
N VAL A 9 -0.74 15.63 -17.11
CA VAL A 9 -0.15 14.84 -18.18
C VAL A 9 1.20 15.48 -18.47
N VAL A 10 2.27 14.90 -17.97
CA VAL A 10 3.61 15.22 -18.43
C VAL A 10 3.72 14.73 -19.85
N ALA A 11 3.54 15.64 -20.81
CA ALA A 11 3.72 15.39 -22.22
C ALA A 11 5.23 15.13 -22.45
N PHE A 12 5.58 13.88 -22.68
CA PHE A 12 6.89 13.51 -23.20
C PHE A 12 6.97 14.04 -24.63
N ALA A 13 7.77 15.09 -24.85
CA ALA A 13 8.20 15.49 -26.17
C ALA A 13 9.08 14.40 -26.79
N LEU A 14 8.49 13.48 -27.51
CA LEU A 14 9.20 12.61 -28.43
C LEU A 14 9.63 13.48 -29.61
N LEU A 15 10.90 13.89 -29.62
CA LEU A 15 11.54 14.53 -30.75
C LEU A 15 11.49 13.59 -31.97
N SER A 16 10.62 13.90 -32.89
CA SER A 16 10.58 13.38 -34.24
C SER A 16 11.72 14.03 -35.04
N GLY A 17 12.78 13.26 -35.34
CA GLY A 17 13.84 13.72 -36.21
C GLY A 17 14.83 12.62 -36.54
N SER A 18 14.84 12.19 -37.81
CA SER A 18 15.77 11.29 -38.54
C SER A 18 15.78 9.83 -38.09
N ALA A 19 16.02 8.91 -39.00
CA ALA A 19 16.10 7.44 -38.81
C ALA A 19 17.22 7.05 -37.81
N ALA A 20 17.07 7.48 -36.58
CA ALA A 20 17.87 7.11 -35.43
C ALA A 20 17.42 5.71 -34.98
N ALA A 21 18.34 4.82 -34.74
CA ALA A 21 18.04 3.49 -34.22
C ALA A 21 17.08 3.64 -33.00
N GLN A 22 15.92 2.99 -33.08
CA GLN A 22 14.88 3.10 -32.08
C GLN A 22 15.25 2.29 -30.83
N ASN A 23 14.68 2.66 -29.67
CA ASN A 23 14.75 1.81 -28.49
C ASN A 23 14.23 0.43 -28.81
N THR A 24 14.86 -0.61 -28.29
CA THR A 24 14.34 -1.97 -28.38
C THR A 24 13.25 -2.15 -27.36
N VAL A 25 12.03 -2.46 -27.80
CA VAL A 25 10.88 -2.77 -26.94
C VAL A 25 10.54 -4.24 -27.12
N GLU A 26 10.57 -4.99 -26.04
CA GLU A 26 10.26 -6.40 -26.03
C GLU A 26 9.09 -6.66 -25.07
N ARG A 27 8.10 -7.45 -25.54
CA ARG A 27 7.01 -7.98 -24.72
C ARG A 27 7.15 -9.48 -24.67
N VAL A 28 7.11 -10.04 -23.49
CA VAL A 28 7.27 -11.47 -23.29
C VAL A 28 6.36 -11.95 -22.15
N ALA A 29 5.88 -13.19 -22.26
CA ALA A 29 5.17 -13.84 -21.15
C ALA A 29 6.13 -14.83 -20.47
N ILE A 30 6.40 -14.61 -19.18
CA ILE A 30 7.31 -15.45 -18.41
C ILE A 30 6.54 -16.09 -17.26
N LYS A 31 6.32 -17.40 -17.32
CA LYS A 31 5.67 -18.20 -16.26
C LYS A 31 4.33 -17.63 -15.76
N GLY A 32 3.54 -17.03 -16.64
CA GLY A 32 2.21 -16.50 -16.36
C GLY A 32 2.17 -14.99 -16.06
N ALA A 33 3.30 -14.34 -15.89
CA ALA A 33 3.41 -12.88 -15.90
C ALA A 33 3.54 -12.37 -17.33
N GLN A 34 3.03 -11.16 -17.62
CA GLN A 34 3.34 -10.42 -18.84
C GLN A 34 4.40 -9.37 -18.49
N ASP A 35 5.42 -9.31 -19.28
CA ASP A 35 6.60 -8.51 -19.03
C ASP A 35 6.89 -7.61 -20.21
N MET A 36 7.38 -6.39 -19.95
CA MET A 36 7.88 -5.48 -20.96
C MET A 36 9.29 -5.04 -20.61
N ILE A 37 10.18 -5.05 -21.59
CA ILE A 37 11.56 -4.59 -21.48
C ILE A 37 11.78 -3.50 -22.51
N VAL A 38 12.37 -2.39 -22.08
CA VAL A 38 12.79 -1.28 -22.93
C VAL A 38 14.29 -1.11 -22.79
N VAL A 39 15.04 -1.35 -23.86
CA VAL A 39 16.48 -1.10 -23.89
C VAL A 39 16.73 0.11 -24.77
N PRO A 40 17.25 1.22 -24.23
CA PRO A 40 17.54 2.40 -25.02
C PRO A 40 18.70 2.13 -26.01
N LYS A 41 18.73 2.89 -27.10
CA LYS A 41 19.79 2.79 -28.13
C LYS A 41 21.16 3.00 -27.53
N ASP A 42 21.28 3.96 -26.65
CA ASP A 42 22.49 4.37 -25.93
C ASP A 42 22.60 3.71 -24.55
N TRP A 43 22.24 2.44 -24.47
CA TRP A 43 22.22 1.69 -23.22
C TRP A 43 23.59 1.72 -22.54
N ASN A 44 23.64 2.29 -21.33
CA ASN A 44 24.85 2.43 -20.53
C ASN A 44 25.30 1.14 -19.81
N GLY A 45 24.51 0.06 -19.93
CA GLY A 45 24.74 -1.22 -19.28
C GLY A 45 24.00 -1.41 -17.98
N GLY A 46 23.27 -0.41 -17.48
CA GLY A 46 22.46 -0.53 -16.26
C GLY A 46 21.03 -0.96 -16.53
N LEU A 47 20.42 -1.68 -15.59
CA LEU A 47 19.03 -2.19 -15.66
C LEU A 47 18.25 -1.79 -14.42
N PHE A 48 17.09 -1.18 -14.63
CA PHE A 48 16.06 -1.01 -13.59
C PHE A 48 14.92 -2.00 -13.80
N ILE A 49 14.55 -2.71 -12.72
CA ILE A 49 13.37 -3.57 -12.71
C ILE A 49 12.37 -2.96 -11.74
N TYR A 50 11.12 -2.85 -12.16
CA TYR A 50 10.07 -2.20 -11.42
C TYR A 50 9.01 -3.19 -10.92
N ALA A 51 8.63 -3.02 -9.65
CA ALA A 51 7.54 -3.70 -8.99
C ALA A 51 6.36 -2.72 -8.79
N HIS A 52 5.20 -3.03 -9.38
CA HIS A 52 4.03 -2.17 -9.27
C HIS A 52 3.34 -2.25 -7.90
N GLY A 53 2.51 -1.25 -7.58
CA GLY A 53 1.68 -1.21 -6.38
C GLY A 53 0.61 -2.31 -6.33
N TYR A 54 -0.08 -2.43 -5.18
CA TYR A 54 -1.15 -3.41 -5.01
C TYR A 54 -2.28 -3.20 -6.03
N THR A 55 -2.79 -4.28 -6.56
CA THR A 55 -4.10 -4.35 -7.21
C THR A 55 -4.71 -5.74 -7.03
N ALA A 56 -6.02 -5.81 -6.85
CA ALA A 56 -6.79 -7.04 -6.95
C ALA A 56 -7.43 -7.21 -8.34
N ASP A 57 -7.30 -6.20 -9.21
CA ASP A 57 -7.88 -6.18 -10.56
C ASP A 57 -6.80 -6.38 -11.63
N LYS A 58 -6.75 -7.57 -12.23
CA LYS A 58 -5.79 -7.88 -13.30
C LYS A 58 -6.01 -7.06 -14.57
N ARG A 59 -7.20 -6.53 -14.81
CA ARG A 59 -7.54 -5.71 -15.99
C ARG A 59 -6.75 -4.39 -15.98
N LEU A 60 -6.35 -3.90 -14.79
CA LEU A 60 -5.53 -2.71 -14.63
C LEU A 60 -4.04 -2.91 -15.00
N LEU A 61 -3.64 -4.13 -15.35
CA LEU A 61 -2.25 -4.50 -15.65
C LEU A 61 -2.07 -5.08 -17.06
N ALA A 62 -3.09 -5.70 -17.62
CA ALA A 62 -2.99 -6.49 -18.84
C ALA A 62 -4.19 -6.25 -19.78
N PRO A 63 -4.04 -6.45 -21.10
CA PRO A 63 -2.81 -6.84 -21.79
C PRO A 63 -1.81 -5.68 -21.94
N LEU A 64 -0.51 -6.00 -22.01
CA LEU A 64 0.51 -5.00 -22.27
C LEU A 64 0.46 -4.53 -23.74
N PRO A 65 0.39 -3.22 -24.02
CA PRO A 65 0.37 -2.67 -25.37
C PRO A 65 1.74 -2.81 -26.05
N ALA A 66 1.78 -2.64 -27.37
CA ALA A 66 3.05 -2.60 -28.12
C ALA A 66 3.86 -1.32 -27.82
N ASP A 67 3.15 -0.22 -27.64
CA ASP A 67 3.70 1.09 -27.36
C ASP A 67 3.94 1.25 -25.83
N PRO A 68 5.19 1.40 -25.38
CA PRO A 68 5.51 1.53 -23.97
C PRO A 68 4.94 2.80 -23.31
N SER A 69 4.59 3.82 -24.09
CA SER A 69 3.94 5.02 -23.56
C SER A 69 2.46 4.82 -23.20
N LYS A 70 1.87 3.70 -23.65
CA LYS A 70 0.46 3.33 -23.42
C LYS A 70 0.30 2.20 -22.40
N VAL A 71 1.34 1.85 -21.68
CA VAL A 71 1.23 0.83 -20.62
C VAL A 71 0.24 1.28 -19.54
N PRO A 72 -0.42 0.34 -18.86
CA PRO A 72 -1.32 0.67 -17.76
C PRO A 72 -0.67 1.58 -16.71
N LEU A 73 -1.47 2.46 -16.11
CA LEU A 73 -1.00 3.49 -15.16
C LEU A 73 -0.15 2.91 -14.01
N LEU A 74 -0.50 1.71 -13.52
CA LEU A 74 0.27 1.04 -12.47
C LEU A 74 1.69 0.61 -12.91
N LEU A 75 1.95 0.47 -14.21
CA LEU A 75 3.24 0.06 -14.76
C LEU A 75 4.03 1.25 -15.34
N LEU A 76 3.33 2.32 -15.69
CA LEU A 76 3.93 3.50 -16.33
C LEU A 76 5.12 4.09 -15.55
N PRO A 77 5.08 4.21 -14.21
CA PRO A 77 6.22 4.71 -13.45
C PRO A 77 7.50 3.92 -13.72
N GLY A 78 7.38 2.59 -13.86
CA GLY A 78 8.50 1.68 -14.11
C GLY A 78 9.27 1.98 -15.39
N LEU A 79 8.65 2.64 -16.35
CA LEU A 79 9.29 3.06 -17.60
C LEU A 79 9.63 4.55 -17.61
N ALA A 80 8.71 5.39 -17.08
CA ALA A 80 8.81 6.84 -17.17
C ALA A 80 9.78 7.50 -16.16
N SER A 81 10.02 6.87 -15.00
CA SER A 81 10.88 7.45 -13.96
C SER A 81 12.33 6.97 -14.02
N VAL A 82 12.64 5.98 -14.85
CA VAL A 82 14.00 5.45 -14.99
C VAL A 82 14.93 6.52 -15.59
N PRO A 83 16.11 6.72 -15.01
CA PRO A 83 17.07 7.69 -15.55
C PRO A 83 17.47 7.37 -17.01
N PRO A 84 17.77 8.38 -17.84
CA PRO A 84 18.18 8.17 -19.23
C PRO A 84 19.39 7.24 -19.36
N GLY A 85 19.43 6.45 -20.42
CA GLY A 85 20.52 5.50 -20.71
C GLY A 85 20.39 4.14 -20.01
N TYR A 86 19.52 3.98 -19.04
CA TYR A 86 19.26 2.69 -18.38
C TYR A 86 18.18 1.90 -19.11
N ALA A 87 18.34 0.58 -19.16
CA ALA A 87 17.24 -0.29 -19.54
C ALA A 87 16.18 -0.36 -18.42
N ALA A 88 14.90 -0.45 -18.81
CA ALA A 88 13.78 -0.56 -17.91
C ALA A 88 13.01 -1.86 -18.16
N ALA A 89 12.58 -2.53 -17.11
CA ALA A 89 11.76 -3.73 -17.19
C ALA A 89 10.61 -3.67 -16.18
N VAL A 90 9.40 -4.01 -16.64
CA VAL A 90 8.19 -4.04 -15.83
C VAL A 90 7.48 -5.39 -15.98
N THR A 91 6.75 -5.82 -14.96
CA THR A 91 6.01 -7.07 -14.93
C THR A 91 4.62 -6.87 -14.35
N THR A 92 3.62 -7.60 -14.86
CA THR A 92 2.24 -7.60 -14.34
C THR A 92 2.08 -8.55 -13.16
N PHE A 93 3.13 -9.27 -12.80
CA PHE A 93 3.08 -10.47 -11.97
C PHE A 93 2.08 -11.53 -12.48
N ARG A 94 2.24 -12.78 -12.02
CA ARG A 94 1.31 -13.87 -12.40
C ARG A 94 0.02 -13.84 -11.60
N SER A 95 0.02 -13.19 -10.42
CA SER A 95 -1.12 -13.10 -9.52
C SER A 95 -1.36 -11.65 -9.09
N VAL A 96 -2.59 -11.35 -8.71
CA VAL A 96 -3.05 -10.10 -8.09
C VAL A 96 -3.42 -10.32 -6.62
N GLY A 97 -3.83 -9.28 -5.90
CA GLY A 97 -4.10 -9.34 -4.47
C GLY A 97 -2.81 -9.29 -3.66
N TRP A 98 -2.68 -10.08 -2.59
CA TRP A 98 -1.46 -10.17 -1.81
C TRP A 98 -0.40 -11.06 -2.49
N TYR A 99 0.26 -10.53 -3.49
CA TYR A 99 1.10 -11.23 -4.48
C TYR A 99 2.57 -11.40 -4.09
N VAL A 100 3.03 -10.95 -2.92
CA VAL A 100 4.47 -10.84 -2.57
C VAL A 100 5.27 -12.11 -2.87
N LYS A 101 4.73 -13.28 -2.51
CA LYS A 101 5.35 -14.59 -2.77
C LYS A 101 5.61 -14.85 -4.26
N ASP A 102 4.67 -14.46 -5.12
CA ASP A 102 4.76 -14.69 -6.55
C ASP A 102 5.57 -13.59 -7.23
N ALA A 103 5.36 -12.33 -6.83
CA ALA A 103 6.05 -11.17 -7.37
C ALA A 103 7.58 -11.26 -7.21
N VAL A 104 8.06 -11.71 -6.04
CA VAL A 104 9.49 -11.94 -5.80
C VAL A 104 10.09 -12.92 -6.82
N LYS A 105 9.34 -13.99 -7.18
CA LYS A 105 9.77 -14.96 -8.19
C LYS A 105 9.69 -14.37 -9.60
N ASP A 106 8.66 -13.57 -9.88
CA ASP A 106 8.46 -12.99 -11.21
C ASP A 106 9.51 -11.93 -11.52
N ILE A 107 9.87 -11.09 -10.58
CA ILE A 107 11.00 -10.15 -10.68
C ILE A 107 12.30 -10.91 -11.02
N GLU A 108 12.60 -11.99 -10.29
CA GLU A 108 13.82 -12.76 -10.54
C GLU A 108 13.78 -13.51 -11.87
N ASN A 109 12.61 -14.01 -12.29
CA ASN A 109 12.45 -14.62 -13.62
C ASN A 109 12.68 -13.59 -14.74
N LEU A 110 12.12 -12.36 -14.60
CA LEU A 110 12.31 -11.28 -15.55
C LEU A 110 13.79 -10.86 -15.63
N ARG A 111 14.46 -10.70 -14.48
CA ARG A 111 15.89 -10.40 -14.43
C ARG A 111 16.73 -11.47 -15.13
N ARG A 112 16.47 -12.74 -14.87
CA ARG A 112 17.18 -13.88 -15.53
C ARG A 112 16.93 -13.91 -17.01
N TYR A 113 15.70 -13.63 -17.45
CA TYR A 113 15.36 -13.51 -18.85
C TYR A 113 16.18 -12.39 -19.51
N PHE A 114 16.21 -11.21 -18.89
CA PHE A 114 17.00 -10.08 -19.38
C PHE A 114 18.47 -10.46 -19.54
N VAL A 115 19.09 -11.04 -18.52
CA VAL A 115 20.50 -11.46 -18.56
C VAL A 115 20.76 -12.46 -19.68
N LYS A 116 19.87 -13.42 -19.88
CA LYS A 116 20.00 -14.41 -20.96
C LYS A 116 19.89 -13.77 -22.35
N LYS A 117 19.04 -12.76 -22.51
CA LYS A 117 18.72 -12.17 -23.82
C LYS A 117 19.66 -11.02 -24.20
N HIS A 118 20.00 -10.17 -23.24
CA HIS A 118 20.74 -8.91 -23.46
C HIS A 118 22.14 -8.89 -22.83
N GLY A 119 22.51 -9.97 -22.11
CA GLY A 119 23.76 -10.03 -21.37
C GLY A 119 23.63 -9.53 -19.92
N LYS A 120 24.69 -9.74 -19.12
CA LYS A 120 24.71 -9.32 -17.73
C LYS A 120 24.85 -7.78 -17.65
N PRO A 121 23.92 -7.09 -16.98
CA PRO A 121 24.06 -5.65 -16.73
C PRO A 121 25.31 -5.33 -15.90
N LYS A 122 25.88 -4.15 -16.08
CA LYS A 122 26.94 -3.61 -15.20
C LYS A 122 26.41 -3.40 -13.79
N HIS A 123 25.21 -2.82 -13.69
CA HIS A 123 24.48 -2.60 -12.44
C HIS A 123 23.02 -2.98 -12.63
N THR A 124 22.45 -3.61 -11.62
CA THR A 124 21.02 -4.00 -11.58
C THR A 124 20.37 -3.32 -10.40
N TYR A 125 19.31 -2.59 -10.69
CA TYR A 125 18.50 -1.86 -9.70
C TYR A 125 17.10 -2.45 -9.64
N ILE A 126 16.50 -2.41 -8.46
CA ILE A 126 15.09 -2.70 -8.29
C ILE A 126 14.41 -1.55 -7.59
N TRP A 127 13.20 -1.21 -8.01
CA TRP A 127 12.40 -0.22 -7.35
C TRP A 127 10.91 -0.52 -7.48
N GLY A 128 10.11 0.10 -6.65
CA GLY A 128 8.67 -0.06 -6.69
C GLY A 128 8.00 0.80 -5.63
N HIS A 129 6.69 0.98 -5.75
CA HIS A 129 5.91 1.77 -4.82
C HIS A 129 4.83 0.95 -4.11
N SER A 130 4.40 1.35 -2.90
CA SER A 130 3.34 0.68 -2.16
C SER A 130 3.62 -0.82 -1.95
N GLY A 131 2.72 -1.70 -2.36
CA GLY A 131 2.95 -3.14 -2.40
C GLY A 131 4.20 -3.54 -3.20
N GLY A 132 4.53 -2.80 -4.29
CA GLY A 132 5.78 -2.98 -5.02
C GLY A 132 7.01 -2.53 -4.24
N GLY A 133 6.87 -1.55 -3.35
CA GLY A 133 7.91 -1.18 -2.39
C GLY A 133 8.21 -2.36 -1.45
N MET A 134 7.19 -3.05 -0.94
CA MET A 134 7.39 -4.28 -0.16
C MET A 134 8.07 -5.39 -0.97
N VAL A 135 7.67 -5.59 -2.24
CA VAL A 135 8.32 -6.56 -3.12
C VAL A 135 9.79 -6.21 -3.31
N THR A 136 10.11 -4.92 -3.50
CA THR A 136 11.48 -4.42 -3.61
C THR A 136 12.30 -4.76 -2.37
N GLN A 137 11.77 -4.49 -1.18
CA GLN A 137 12.40 -4.85 0.11
C GLN A 137 12.64 -6.37 0.21
N ALA A 138 11.64 -7.17 -0.14
CA ALA A 138 11.73 -8.62 -0.09
C ALA A 138 12.79 -9.17 -1.06
N VAL A 139 12.81 -8.69 -2.31
CA VAL A 139 13.73 -9.16 -3.35
C VAL A 139 15.19 -8.97 -2.96
N ILE A 140 15.56 -7.80 -2.41
CA ILE A 140 16.96 -7.54 -2.03
C ILE A 140 17.44 -8.36 -0.83
N GLU A 141 16.52 -8.85 0.00
CA GLU A 141 16.83 -9.73 1.12
C GLU A 141 16.83 -11.22 0.73
N TYR A 142 15.95 -11.63 -0.21
CA TYR A 142 15.93 -13.00 -0.72
C TYR A 142 17.07 -13.29 -1.70
N PHE A 143 17.55 -12.25 -2.41
CA PHE A 143 18.64 -12.36 -3.38
C PHE A 143 19.78 -11.39 -3.06
N PRO A 144 20.43 -11.51 -1.88
CA PRO A 144 21.45 -10.57 -1.46
C PRO A 144 22.64 -10.58 -2.43
N GLY A 145 23.06 -9.37 -2.86
CA GLY A 145 24.17 -9.20 -3.81
C GLY A 145 23.79 -9.37 -5.29
N THR A 146 22.51 -9.55 -5.59
CA THR A 146 22.02 -9.59 -6.99
C THR A 146 21.66 -8.21 -7.51
N TYR A 147 21.23 -7.32 -6.63
CA TYR A 147 20.87 -5.93 -6.93
C TYR A 147 21.81 -5.02 -6.18
N GLU A 148 22.48 -4.11 -6.91
CA GLU A 148 23.41 -3.14 -6.32
C GLU A 148 22.67 -2.00 -5.63
N GLY A 149 21.50 -1.63 -6.16
CA GLY A 149 20.65 -0.57 -5.60
C GLY A 149 19.17 -0.95 -5.54
N ALA A 150 18.49 -0.39 -4.55
CA ALA A 150 17.05 -0.58 -4.39
C ALA A 150 16.36 0.71 -3.94
N ALA A 151 15.14 0.96 -4.47
CA ALA A 151 14.33 2.09 -4.07
C ALA A 151 12.88 1.67 -3.76
N PRO A 152 12.60 1.17 -2.55
CA PRO A 152 11.23 0.95 -2.09
C PRO A 152 10.59 2.29 -1.72
N MET A 153 9.63 2.76 -2.55
CA MET A 153 8.89 3.99 -2.35
C MET A 153 7.59 3.68 -1.58
N CYS A 154 7.26 4.47 -0.54
CA CYS A 154 6.04 4.28 0.27
C CYS A 154 5.77 2.80 0.60
N GLY A 155 6.82 2.04 0.91
CA GLY A 155 6.75 0.61 1.14
C GLY A 155 6.32 0.26 2.56
N THR A 156 5.76 -0.95 2.71
CA THR A 156 5.31 -1.47 4.01
C THR A 156 6.51 -1.99 4.85
N GLY A 157 7.39 -1.09 5.25
CA GLY A 157 8.64 -1.39 5.97
C GLY A 157 8.47 -2.08 7.33
N ALA A 158 7.28 -1.98 7.94
CA ALA A 158 6.94 -2.75 9.13
C ALA A 158 6.62 -4.23 8.84
N GLY A 159 6.53 -4.60 7.56
CA GLY A 159 6.23 -5.95 7.10
C GLY A 159 4.74 -6.27 6.99
N ALA A 160 4.45 -7.34 6.23
CA ALA A 160 3.11 -7.78 5.92
C ALA A 160 2.26 -8.03 7.17
N TRP A 161 2.79 -8.78 8.11
CA TRP A 161 2.06 -9.18 9.31
C TRP A 161 1.61 -7.99 10.17
N ARG A 162 2.48 -6.98 10.39
CA ARG A 162 2.14 -5.82 11.20
C ARG A 162 1.11 -4.91 10.51
N ASN A 163 1.26 -4.68 9.21
CA ASN A 163 0.30 -3.88 8.47
C ASN A 163 -1.10 -4.51 8.44
N PHE A 164 -1.21 -5.84 8.28
CA PHE A 164 -2.50 -6.52 8.36
C PHE A 164 -3.04 -6.66 9.79
N ASN A 165 -2.21 -6.69 10.82
CA ASN A 165 -2.71 -6.52 12.19
C ASN A 165 -3.35 -5.14 12.39
N ALA A 166 -2.78 -4.09 11.79
CA ALA A 166 -3.41 -2.77 11.79
C ALA A 166 -4.75 -2.75 11.06
N ALA A 167 -4.87 -3.47 9.94
CA ALA A 167 -6.15 -3.64 9.24
C ALA A 167 -7.20 -4.37 10.11
N LEU A 168 -6.81 -5.44 10.84
CA LEU A 168 -7.68 -6.07 11.85
C LEU A 168 -8.12 -5.06 12.91
N ASP A 169 -7.19 -4.29 13.46
CA ASP A 169 -7.51 -3.32 14.51
C ASP A 169 -8.53 -2.28 14.02
N LEU A 170 -8.41 -1.81 12.77
CA LEU A 170 -9.39 -0.95 12.13
C LEU A 170 -10.74 -1.64 11.95
N ARG A 171 -10.74 -2.90 11.50
CA ARG A 171 -11.99 -3.67 11.35
C ARG A 171 -12.69 -3.84 12.69
N LEU A 172 -11.97 -4.21 13.73
CA LEU A 172 -12.54 -4.40 15.07
C LEU A 172 -13.07 -3.11 15.67
N ALA A 173 -12.35 -1.98 15.46
CA ALA A 173 -12.80 -0.66 15.87
C ALA A 173 -14.09 -0.28 15.14
N TYR A 174 -14.18 -0.54 13.83
CA TYR A 174 -15.37 -0.29 13.03
C TYR A 174 -16.57 -1.13 13.54
N GLU A 175 -16.39 -2.43 13.73
CA GLU A 175 -17.45 -3.32 14.24
C GLU A 175 -17.93 -2.88 15.63
N TYR A 176 -17.02 -2.42 16.50
CA TYR A 176 -17.40 -1.89 17.82
C TYR A 176 -18.23 -0.62 17.71
N VAL A 177 -17.81 0.33 16.86
CA VAL A 177 -18.45 1.64 16.73
C VAL A 177 -19.79 1.53 16.00
N CYS A 178 -19.89 0.66 14.99
CA CYS A 178 -21.05 0.50 14.12
C CYS A 178 -21.98 -0.66 14.54
N ARG A 179 -21.78 -1.27 15.73
CA ARG A 179 -22.52 -2.45 16.19
C ARG A 179 -24.03 -2.29 16.17
N ASP A 180 -24.52 -1.07 16.39
CA ASP A 180 -25.96 -0.74 16.43
C ASP A 180 -26.50 -0.25 15.06
N ALA A 181 -25.73 -0.43 13.98
CA ALA A 181 -26.09 -0.06 12.62
C ALA A 181 -26.04 -1.31 11.69
N PRO A 182 -27.11 -2.13 11.62
CA PRO A 182 -27.09 -3.40 10.86
C PRO A 182 -26.72 -3.23 9.39
N ALA A 183 -27.11 -2.11 8.78
CA ALA A 183 -26.77 -1.80 7.37
C ALA A 183 -25.30 -1.43 7.16
N ALA A 184 -24.52 -1.26 8.24
CA ALA A 184 -23.09 -0.96 8.18
C ALA A 184 -22.21 -2.22 8.09
N ARG A 185 -22.77 -3.40 7.94
CA ARG A 185 -22.01 -4.65 7.89
C ARG A 185 -21.42 -4.86 6.49
N PHE A 186 -20.17 -5.29 6.46
CA PHE A 186 -19.51 -5.73 5.23
C PHE A 186 -19.95 -7.15 4.90
N ALA A 187 -20.88 -7.29 3.97
CA ALA A 187 -21.40 -8.56 3.49
C ALA A 187 -21.91 -8.42 2.06
N CYS A 188 -21.79 -9.48 1.26
CA CYS A 188 -22.48 -9.56 -0.01
C CYS A 188 -23.98 -9.82 0.22
N ARG A 189 -24.77 -9.69 -0.84
CA ARG A 189 -26.16 -10.11 -0.89
C ARG A 189 -26.29 -11.45 -1.62
N VAL A 190 -27.38 -12.14 -1.44
CA VAL A 190 -27.61 -13.45 -2.04
C VAL A 190 -28.68 -13.32 -3.12
N CYS A 191 -28.42 -13.84 -4.31
CA CYS A 191 -29.41 -13.89 -5.38
C CYS A 191 -30.58 -14.81 -5.00
N SER A 192 -31.74 -14.62 -5.65
CA SER A 192 -32.95 -15.43 -5.39
C SER A 192 -32.79 -16.93 -5.65
N ASP A 193 -31.67 -17.37 -6.26
CA ASP A 193 -31.28 -18.78 -6.36
C ASP A 193 -30.77 -19.38 -5.03
N GLY A 194 -30.52 -18.53 -4.01
CA GLY A 194 -29.99 -18.92 -2.71
C GLY A 194 -28.51 -19.31 -2.72
N LYS A 195 -27.78 -19.12 -3.82
CA LYS A 195 -26.39 -19.58 -4.00
C LYS A 195 -25.45 -18.48 -4.47
N SER A 196 -25.82 -17.76 -5.54
CA SER A 196 -24.99 -16.74 -6.15
C SER A 196 -24.90 -15.50 -5.27
N ARG A 197 -23.74 -14.82 -5.25
CA ARG A 197 -23.54 -13.56 -4.54
C ARG A 197 -23.72 -12.38 -5.48
N CYS A 198 -24.15 -11.25 -4.94
CA CYS A 198 -24.45 -10.05 -5.71
C CYS A 198 -24.29 -8.77 -4.87
N LEU A 199 -24.24 -7.64 -5.53
CA LEU A 199 -24.47 -6.31 -4.96
C LEU A 199 -25.66 -5.62 -5.64
N ALA A 200 -26.01 -6.04 -6.86
CA ALA A 200 -27.13 -5.57 -7.67
C ALA A 200 -27.69 -6.73 -8.51
N ASP A 201 -28.91 -6.56 -9.05
CA ASP A 201 -29.57 -7.58 -9.89
C ASP A 201 -28.73 -8.00 -11.10
N ALA A 202 -27.95 -7.05 -11.65
CA ALA A 202 -27.05 -7.33 -12.79
C ALA A 202 -25.96 -8.39 -12.50
N HIS A 203 -25.66 -8.65 -11.23
CA HIS A 203 -24.70 -9.67 -10.83
C HIS A 203 -25.34 -11.06 -10.68
N CYS A 204 -26.66 -11.14 -10.71
CA CYS A 204 -27.35 -12.40 -10.59
C CYS A 204 -27.52 -13.11 -11.95
N PRO A 205 -27.62 -14.44 -11.96
CA PRO A 205 -27.99 -15.18 -13.17
C PRO A 205 -29.30 -14.67 -13.78
N ALA A 206 -29.47 -14.84 -15.09
CA ALA A 206 -30.65 -14.35 -15.81
C ALA A 206 -31.97 -14.80 -15.14
N GLY A 207 -32.86 -13.84 -14.89
CA GLY A 207 -34.15 -14.07 -14.23
C GLY A 207 -34.11 -14.13 -12.70
N GLN A 208 -32.95 -13.90 -12.10
CA GLN A 208 -32.78 -13.82 -10.65
C GLN A 208 -32.62 -12.36 -10.20
N THR A 209 -32.96 -12.07 -8.96
CA THR A 209 -32.82 -10.76 -8.32
C THR A 209 -31.86 -10.83 -7.14
N CYS A 210 -31.20 -9.73 -6.85
CA CYS A 210 -30.31 -9.60 -5.69
C CYS A 210 -31.13 -9.38 -4.42
N GLY A 211 -31.17 -10.40 -3.56
CA GLY A 211 -31.97 -10.46 -2.34
C GLY A 211 -31.32 -9.80 -1.13
N ASP A 212 -31.50 -10.41 0.04
CA ASP A 212 -30.99 -9.91 1.32
C ASP A 212 -29.48 -10.12 1.49
N ALA A 213 -28.90 -9.38 2.43
CA ALA A 213 -27.51 -9.59 2.82
C ALA A 213 -27.32 -10.98 3.45
N GLU A 214 -26.23 -11.63 3.11
CA GLU A 214 -25.82 -12.86 3.80
C GLU A 214 -25.44 -12.59 5.25
N ALA A 215 -25.34 -13.64 6.07
CA ALA A 215 -24.76 -13.53 7.39
C ALA A 215 -23.30 -13.02 7.28
N PRO A 216 -22.91 -11.98 8.04
CA PRO A 216 -21.54 -11.47 7.98
C PRO A 216 -20.55 -12.52 8.48
N ALA A 217 -19.36 -12.54 7.88
CA ALA A 217 -18.23 -13.31 8.39
C ALA A 217 -17.76 -12.76 9.75
N ALA A 218 -16.97 -13.54 10.46
CA ALA A 218 -16.22 -13.05 11.61
C ALA A 218 -15.27 -11.91 11.16
N PRO A 219 -15.09 -10.85 11.98
CA PRO A 219 -14.28 -9.72 11.61
C PRO A 219 -12.86 -10.07 11.14
N GLU A 220 -12.26 -11.09 11.76
CA GLU A 220 -10.93 -11.60 11.47
C GLU A 220 -10.81 -12.28 10.10
N ASP A 221 -11.89 -12.80 9.57
CA ASP A 221 -11.91 -13.44 8.25
C ASP A 221 -12.14 -12.41 7.13
N GLY A 222 -12.52 -11.19 7.51
CA GLY A 222 -12.87 -10.11 6.59
C GLY A 222 -14.25 -10.31 5.97
N LEU A 223 -14.44 -11.35 5.16
CA LEU A 223 -15.67 -11.70 4.43
C LEU A 223 -15.86 -13.22 4.40
N THR A 224 -17.04 -13.67 3.98
CA THR A 224 -17.27 -15.10 3.69
C THR A 224 -16.43 -15.54 2.47
N PRO A 225 -16.10 -16.85 2.33
CA PRO A 225 -15.40 -17.35 1.15
C PRO A 225 -16.15 -17.07 -0.16
N GLU A 226 -17.49 -17.17 -0.14
CA GLU A 226 -18.34 -16.95 -1.32
C GLU A 226 -18.35 -15.47 -1.71
N CYS A 227 -18.51 -14.56 -0.75
CA CYS A 227 -18.43 -13.11 -1.01
C CYS A 227 -17.05 -12.71 -1.50
N THR A 228 -16.00 -13.24 -0.89
CA THR A 228 -14.61 -13.00 -1.33
C THR A 228 -14.41 -13.44 -2.79
N THR A 229 -14.90 -14.62 -3.15
CA THR A 229 -14.79 -15.13 -4.52
C THR A 229 -15.55 -14.23 -5.48
N PHE A 230 -16.80 -13.88 -5.17
CA PHE A 230 -17.62 -12.98 -5.98
C PHE A 230 -16.91 -11.65 -6.24
N LEU A 231 -16.43 -10.98 -5.18
CA LEU A 231 -15.78 -9.66 -5.32
C LEU A 231 -14.49 -9.73 -6.13
N LEU A 232 -13.67 -10.77 -5.94
CA LEU A 232 -12.42 -10.92 -6.70
C LEU A 232 -12.67 -11.28 -8.17
N ASP A 233 -13.82 -11.86 -8.50
CA ASP A 233 -14.27 -12.10 -9.87
C ASP A 233 -14.95 -10.86 -10.48
N HIS A 234 -15.42 -9.92 -9.63
CA HIS A 234 -16.08 -8.66 -9.98
C HIS A 234 -15.35 -7.44 -9.40
N PRO A 235 -14.05 -7.23 -9.73
CA PRO A 235 -13.27 -6.17 -9.12
C PRO A 235 -13.75 -4.75 -9.44
N GLU A 236 -14.62 -4.57 -10.45
CA GLU A 236 -15.31 -3.30 -10.72
C GLU A 236 -16.16 -2.81 -9.56
N THR A 237 -16.61 -3.71 -8.68
CA THR A 237 -17.45 -3.39 -7.52
C THR A 237 -16.71 -2.66 -6.40
N PHE A 238 -15.39 -2.66 -6.42
CA PHE A 238 -14.55 -1.98 -5.42
C PHE A 238 -13.38 -1.18 -6.02
N THR A 239 -13.15 -1.26 -7.33
CA THR A 239 -12.11 -0.52 -8.02
C THR A 239 -12.73 0.54 -8.93
N GLU A 240 -12.75 1.78 -8.51
CA GLU A 240 -13.24 2.91 -9.31
C GLU A 240 -12.17 3.41 -10.29
N SER A 241 -10.89 3.33 -9.86
CA SER A 241 -9.73 3.70 -10.66
C SER A 241 -8.48 3.00 -10.09
N PRO A 242 -7.33 3.04 -10.79
CA PRO A 242 -6.08 2.48 -10.26
C PRO A 242 -5.62 3.06 -8.92
N THR A 243 -6.15 4.21 -8.53
CA THR A 243 -5.79 4.94 -7.31
C THR A 243 -6.96 5.13 -6.34
N SER A 244 -8.15 4.57 -6.65
CA SER A 244 -9.35 4.69 -5.81
C SER A 244 -9.93 3.30 -5.53
N LEU A 245 -9.91 2.92 -4.27
CA LEU A 245 -10.52 1.69 -3.76
C LEU A 245 -11.70 2.05 -2.87
N GLY A 246 -12.80 1.34 -2.99
CA GLY A 246 -14.01 1.55 -2.20
C GLY A 246 -15.24 1.08 -2.94
N GLY A 247 -15.69 1.84 -3.91
CA GLY A 247 -16.78 1.49 -4.82
C GLY A 247 -18.07 1.03 -4.15
N ASP A 248 -18.84 0.25 -4.89
CA ASP A 248 -20.17 -0.21 -4.51
C ASP A 248 -20.17 -1.17 -3.31
N PHE A 249 -19.04 -1.75 -2.95
CA PHE A 249 -18.95 -2.65 -1.82
C PHE A 249 -18.57 -1.96 -0.50
N VAL A 250 -17.59 -1.05 -0.51
CA VAL A 250 -17.07 -0.44 0.72
C VAL A 250 -17.85 0.80 1.13
N THR A 251 -18.25 1.62 0.16
CA THR A 251 -18.90 2.92 0.42
C THR A 251 -20.26 2.78 1.12
N PRO A 252 -21.19 1.86 0.75
CA PRO A 252 -22.48 1.78 1.40
C PRO A 252 -22.43 1.45 2.90
N PRO A 253 -21.65 0.45 3.39
CA PRO A 253 -21.51 0.22 4.82
C PRO A 253 -20.95 1.42 5.59
N LEU A 254 -19.95 2.11 5.04
CA LEU A 254 -19.38 3.31 5.63
C LEU A 254 -20.42 4.43 5.72
N THR A 255 -21.20 4.65 4.66
CA THR A 255 -22.28 5.64 4.63
C THR A 255 -23.37 5.29 5.65
N ALA A 256 -23.70 4.03 5.80
CA ALA A 256 -24.69 3.59 6.78
C ALA A 256 -24.23 3.88 8.23
N CYS A 257 -22.93 3.69 8.52
CA CYS A 257 -22.38 3.94 9.86
C CYS A 257 -22.10 5.42 10.12
N PHE A 258 -21.46 6.12 9.17
CA PHE A 258 -20.85 7.43 9.38
C PHE A 258 -21.56 8.59 8.67
N GLY A 259 -22.58 8.28 7.86
CA GLY A 259 -23.23 9.25 6.97
C GLY A 259 -22.49 9.43 5.66
N ASP A 260 -23.00 10.36 4.84
CA ASP A 260 -22.38 10.67 3.54
C ASP A 260 -20.94 11.15 3.72
N LEU A 261 -20.01 10.44 3.07
CA LEU A 261 -18.57 10.73 3.10
C LEU A 261 -18.16 11.80 2.09
N ASN A 262 -19.08 12.25 1.20
CA ASN A 262 -18.78 13.30 0.27
C ASN A 262 -18.67 14.67 0.98
N PRO A 263 -17.84 15.60 0.48
CA PRO A 263 -17.79 16.95 1.00
C PRO A 263 -19.19 17.63 0.95
N GLY A 264 -19.68 18.05 2.12
CA GLY A 264 -21.00 18.66 2.27
C GLY A 264 -22.13 17.68 2.62
N GLY A 265 -21.84 16.40 2.78
CA GLY A 265 -22.79 15.42 3.31
C GLY A 265 -23.25 15.79 4.73
N THR A 266 -24.50 15.53 5.06
CA THR A 266 -25.11 15.83 6.36
C THR A 266 -25.42 14.53 7.11
N PRO A 267 -24.47 14.04 7.95
CA PRO A 267 -24.71 12.86 8.76
C PRO A 267 -25.77 13.16 9.84
N SER A 268 -26.50 12.13 10.28
CA SER A 268 -27.31 12.24 11.51
C SER A 268 -26.39 12.47 12.73
N ALA A 269 -26.96 12.92 13.84
CA ALA A 269 -26.19 13.10 15.07
C ALA A 269 -25.49 11.81 15.54
N GLU A 270 -26.16 10.66 15.38
CA GLU A 270 -25.60 9.35 15.71
C GLU A 270 -24.45 8.96 14.76
N GLN A 271 -24.62 9.16 13.46
CA GLN A 271 -23.57 8.90 12.46
C GLN A 271 -22.34 9.77 12.70
N ALA A 272 -22.55 11.04 12.97
CA ALA A 272 -21.47 11.97 13.33
C ALA A 272 -20.72 11.54 14.60
N ALA A 273 -21.45 11.12 15.64
CA ALA A 273 -20.84 10.63 16.88
C ALA A 273 -20.07 9.32 16.68
N ARG A 274 -20.58 8.37 15.85
CA ARG A 274 -19.85 7.16 15.49
C ARG A 274 -18.56 7.48 14.73
N LYS A 275 -18.64 8.36 13.72
CA LYS A 275 -17.46 8.79 12.94
C LYS A 275 -16.42 9.46 13.83
N ASP A 276 -16.82 10.39 14.68
CA ASP A 276 -15.93 11.05 15.63
C ASP A 276 -15.22 10.05 16.56
N LEU A 277 -15.99 9.14 17.19
CA LEU A 277 -15.41 8.11 18.05
C LEU A 277 -14.42 7.21 17.29
N PHE A 278 -14.77 6.79 16.07
CA PHE A 278 -13.90 5.95 15.25
C PHE A 278 -12.59 6.67 14.90
N LEU A 279 -12.65 7.90 14.41
CA LEU A 279 -11.47 8.67 14.03
C LEU A 279 -10.59 8.99 15.24
N ARG A 280 -11.17 9.32 16.40
CA ARG A 280 -10.42 9.53 17.65
C ARG A 280 -9.78 8.24 18.18
N ALA A 281 -10.46 7.11 18.05
CA ALA A 281 -9.90 5.81 18.47
C ALA A 281 -8.75 5.35 17.57
N THR A 282 -8.91 5.48 16.25
CA THR A 282 -7.97 4.95 15.26
C THR A 282 -6.91 5.93 14.82
N GLN A 283 -7.15 7.24 15.02
CA GLN A 283 -6.31 8.32 14.50
C GLN A 283 -6.14 8.29 12.97
N LEU A 284 -7.06 7.61 12.30
CA LEU A 284 -7.09 7.50 10.84
C LEU A 284 -7.49 8.85 10.22
N ARG A 285 -6.88 9.20 9.09
CA ARG A 285 -7.33 10.33 8.27
C ARG A 285 -8.62 9.97 7.55
N GLU A 286 -9.63 10.82 7.65
CA GLU A 286 -10.93 10.60 7.02
C GLU A 286 -10.82 10.36 5.50
N SER A 287 -9.89 11.04 4.82
CA SER A 287 -9.64 10.88 3.38
C SER A 287 -9.17 9.49 2.97
N PHE A 288 -8.65 8.69 3.90
CA PHE A 288 -8.19 7.31 3.64
C PHE A 288 -9.20 6.25 4.09
N LEU A 289 -10.31 6.66 4.70
CA LEU A 289 -11.27 5.75 5.33
C LEU A 289 -11.73 4.62 4.40
N ALA A 290 -12.14 4.94 3.17
CA ALA A 290 -12.61 3.92 2.22
C ALA A 290 -11.48 2.94 1.82
N THR A 291 -10.29 3.45 1.55
CA THR A 291 -9.15 2.64 1.14
C THR A 291 -8.67 1.72 2.27
N ASP A 292 -8.61 2.23 3.50
CA ASP A 292 -8.21 1.43 4.66
C ASP A 292 -9.26 0.35 4.99
N MET A 293 -10.55 0.68 4.89
CA MET A 293 -11.62 -0.29 5.07
C MET A 293 -11.72 -1.31 3.94
N PHE A 294 -11.24 -0.99 2.73
CA PHE A 294 -11.02 -1.99 1.69
C PHE A 294 -10.02 -3.05 2.17
N PHE A 295 -8.85 -2.65 2.70
CA PHE A 295 -7.87 -3.61 3.23
C PHE A 295 -8.37 -4.32 4.48
N ALA A 296 -9.14 -3.65 5.34
CA ALA A 296 -9.78 -4.22 6.53
C ALA A 296 -11.00 -5.11 6.23
N SER A 297 -11.35 -5.34 4.97
CA SER A 297 -12.41 -6.24 4.52
C SER A 297 -11.94 -7.14 3.38
N ILE A 298 -11.94 -6.68 2.15
CA ILE A 298 -11.58 -7.46 0.95
C ILE A 298 -10.11 -7.89 1.00
N GLY A 299 -9.19 -7.00 1.42
CA GLY A 299 -7.77 -7.31 1.53
C GLY A 299 -7.49 -8.42 2.55
N MET A 300 -8.12 -8.36 3.72
CA MET A 300 -8.05 -9.43 4.74
C MET A 300 -8.64 -10.73 4.21
N ALA A 301 -9.84 -10.69 3.64
CA ALA A 301 -10.52 -11.85 3.10
C ALA A 301 -9.72 -12.54 1.98
N GLU A 302 -9.08 -11.77 1.09
CA GLU A 302 -8.19 -12.33 0.06
C GLU A 302 -7.02 -13.10 0.69
N VAL A 303 -6.39 -12.56 1.73
CA VAL A 303 -5.31 -13.25 2.44
C VAL A 303 -5.83 -14.52 3.10
N VAL A 304 -6.92 -14.45 3.86
CA VAL A 304 -7.50 -15.61 4.58
C VAL A 304 -7.91 -16.70 3.60
N HIS A 305 -8.70 -16.38 2.58
CA HIS A 305 -9.29 -17.42 1.73
C HIS A 305 -8.39 -17.85 0.57
N ARG A 306 -7.50 -16.97 0.06
CA ARG A 306 -6.65 -17.29 -1.10
C ARG A 306 -5.20 -17.62 -0.74
N ARG A 307 -4.66 -17.14 0.41
CA ARG A 307 -3.25 -17.31 0.75
C ARG A 307 -3.02 -18.25 1.92
N THR A 308 -3.89 -18.23 2.91
CA THR A 308 -3.74 -18.99 4.15
C THR A 308 -4.81 -20.04 4.37
N HIS A 309 -5.67 -20.29 3.36
CA HIS A 309 -6.62 -21.40 3.31
C HIS A 309 -7.62 -21.44 4.49
N GLY A 310 -8.18 -20.29 4.85
CA GLY A 310 -9.15 -20.13 5.91
C GLY A 310 -8.54 -19.84 7.29
N HIS A 311 -7.22 -19.62 7.36
CA HIS A 311 -6.53 -19.29 8.61
C HIS A 311 -6.15 -17.81 8.65
N HIS A 312 -6.50 -17.09 9.73
CA HIS A 312 -6.16 -15.67 9.85
C HIS A 312 -4.85 -15.45 10.61
N PRO A 313 -3.89 -14.68 10.02
CA PRO A 313 -2.57 -14.48 10.61
C PRO A 313 -2.49 -13.35 11.65
N TRP A 314 -3.59 -12.71 11.98
CA TRP A 314 -3.67 -11.57 12.86
C TRP A 314 -4.49 -11.85 14.12
N GLY A 315 -4.22 -11.09 15.17
CA GLY A 315 -4.93 -11.24 16.44
C GLY A 315 -4.60 -10.11 17.40
N ASN A 316 -5.42 -9.99 18.45
CA ASN A 316 -5.31 -8.94 19.45
C ASN A 316 -5.40 -9.45 20.90
N ILE A 317 -5.18 -10.75 21.13
CA ILE A 317 -5.12 -11.27 22.49
C ILE A 317 -3.98 -10.59 23.26
N GLY A 318 -4.30 -10.07 24.45
CA GLY A 318 -3.33 -9.36 25.31
C GLY A 318 -2.98 -7.95 24.84
N VAL A 319 -3.63 -7.43 23.78
CA VAL A 319 -3.47 -6.05 23.34
C VAL A 319 -4.37 -5.15 24.19
N ASP A 320 -3.81 -4.06 24.69
CA ASP A 320 -4.54 -2.95 25.31
C ASP A 320 -4.53 -1.78 24.32
N TYR A 321 -5.70 -1.43 23.82
CA TYR A 321 -5.84 -0.33 22.88
C TYR A 321 -5.85 1.01 23.61
N ALA A 322 -5.13 1.98 23.07
CA ALA A 322 -5.05 3.31 23.62
C ALA A 322 -5.10 4.36 22.52
N SER A 323 -5.78 5.44 22.80
CA SER A 323 -5.69 6.66 22.01
C SER A 323 -5.70 7.87 22.98
N PRO A 324 -4.78 8.82 22.82
CA PRO A 324 -4.79 10.02 23.63
C PRO A 324 -6.00 10.93 23.34
N LEU A 325 -6.75 10.64 22.29
CA LEU A 325 -7.98 11.35 21.90
C LEU A 325 -9.24 10.78 22.57
N LEU A 326 -9.13 9.62 23.23
CA LEU A 326 -10.24 9.05 23.97
C LEU A 326 -10.19 9.49 25.44
N THR A 327 -11.35 9.77 26.00
CA THR A 327 -11.48 9.93 27.46
C THR A 327 -11.20 8.58 28.15
N PRO A 328 -10.80 8.58 29.44
CA PRO A 328 -10.58 7.32 30.17
C PRO A 328 -11.79 6.38 30.17
N ALA A 329 -13.01 6.92 30.20
CA ALA A 329 -14.24 6.13 30.15
C ALA A 329 -14.46 5.50 28.76
N GLU A 330 -14.27 6.26 27.68
CA GLU A 330 -14.34 5.75 26.29
C GLU A 330 -13.27 4.69 26.05
N GLN A 331 -12.03 4.90 26.50
CA GLN A 331 -10.96 3.93 26.36
C GLN A 331 -11.25 2.62 27.10
N THR A 332 -11.80 2.70 28.32
CA THR A 332 -12.22 1.52 29.07
C THR A 332 -13.35 0.78 28.35
N ALA A 333 -14.38 1.50 27.89
CA ALA A 333 -15.50 0.93 27.16
C ALA A 333 -15.04 0.29 25.81
N PHE A 334 -14.13 0.96 25.10
CA PHE A 334 -13.54 0.46 23.85
C PHE A 334 -12.80 -0.88 24.07
N ASN A 335 -11.91 -0.95 25.08
CA ASN A 335 -11.18 -2.17 25.39
C ASN A 335 -12.05 -3.31 25.89
N ALA A 336 -13.16 -2.99 26.59
CA ALA A 336 -14.12 -3.97 27.05
C ALA A 336 -15.04 -4.49 25.93
N GLY A 337 -15.35 -3.64 24.95
CA GLY A 337 -16.33 -3.96 23.90
C GLY A 337 -15.75 -4.47 22.59
N ILE A 338 -14.45 -4.22 22.32
CA ILE A 338 -13.80 -4.69 21.10
C ILE A 338 -13.58 -6.20 21.13
N ALA A 339 -13.86 -6.90 20.03
CA ALA A 339 -13.69 -8.34 19.94
C ALA A 339 -12.22 -8.76 20.13
N ARG A 340 -12.00 -9.95 20.67
CA ARG A 340 -10.68 -10.52 20.93
C ARG A 340 -10.46 -11.75 20.06
N VAL A 341 -9.41 -11.69 19.23
CA VAL A 341 -9.10 -12.65 18.19
C VAL A 341 -7.72 -13.26 18.47
N ALA A 342 -7.58 -14.57 18.29
CA ALA A 342 -6.31 -15.29 18.40
C ALA A 342 -5.77 -15.60 17.01
N ALA A 343 -4.54 -15.22 16.72
CA ALA A 343 -3.91 -15.50 15.43
C ALA A 343 -3.53 -16.97 15.25
N ASP A 344 -3.69 -17.50 14.05
CA ASP A 344 -3.16 -18.81 13.64
C ASP A 344 -1.63 -18.77 13.46
N ALA A 345 -0.91 -19.61 14.17
CA ALA A 345 0.54 -19.61 14.13
C ALA A 345 1.13 -19.92 12.74
N ASP A 346 0.48 -20.80 11.96
CA ASP A 346 0.92 -21.17 10.62
C ASP A 346 0.71 -20.03 9.63
N ALA A 347 -0.44 -19.36 9.72
CA ALA A 347 -0.74 -18.19 8.94
C ALA A 347 0.20 -17.00 9.29
N VAL A 348 0.52 -16.80 10.57
CA VAL A 348 1.54 -15.83 11.00
C VAL A 348 2.90 -16.15 10.37
N ARG A 349 3.32 -17.42 10.36
CA ARG A 349 4.57 -17.83 9.71
C ARG A 349 4.57 -17.55 8.22
N TYR A 350 3.43 -17.77 7.54
CA TYR A 350 3.26 -17.43 6.12
C TYR A 350 3.48 -15.93 5.89
N MET A 351 2.77 -15.06 6.63
CA MET A 351 2.87 -13.60 6.46
C MET A 351 4.28 -13.07 6.76
N ARG A 352 4.92 -13.55 7.81
CA ARG A 352 6.31 -13.18 8.14
C ARG A 352 7.31 -13.68 7.11
N ARG A 353 7.09 -14.87 6.54
CA ARG A 353 7.90 -15.38 5.45
C ARG A 353 7.75 -14.55 4.18
N PHE A 354 6.55 -14.02 3.89
CA PHE A 354 6.19 -13.27 2.67
C PHE A 354 5.51 -11.91 2.94
N TYR A 355 6.02 -10.92 3.61
CA TYR A 355 7.40 -10.63 3.98
C TYR A 355 7.48 -9.90 5.34
N GLU A 356 8.50 -10.18 6.13
CA GLU A 356 8.93 -9.41 7.30
C GLU A 356 10.37 -8.92 7.06
N PRO A 357 10.64 -7.58 7.10
CA PRO A 357 11.97 -7.02 6.89
C PRO A 357 12.98 -7.47 7.95
N ARG A 358 14.20 -7.76 7.51
CA ARG A 358 15.32 -8.16 8.36
C ARG A 358 16.54 -7.26 8.22
N GLY A 359 16.52 -6.32 7.27
CA GLY A 359 17.64 -5.44 6.95
C GLY A 359 18.87 -6.14 6.36
N ARG A 360 18.81 -7.43 6.08
CA ARG A 360 19.94 -8.25 5.63
C ARG A 360 20.13 -8.18 4.13
N THR A 361 20.67 -7.08 3.66
CA THR A 361 20.95 -6.86 2.24
C THR A 361 22.37 -6.38 1.99
N ARG A 362 22.84 -6.53 0.76
CA ARG A 362 24.09 -5.91 0.26
C ARG A 362 23.80 -4.69 -0.63
N SER A 363 22.56 -4.46 -0.98
CA SER A 363 22.13 -3.34 -1.81
C SER A 363 22.24 -2.01 -1.04
N LYS A 364 22.54 -0.93 -1.75
CA LYS A 364 22.29 0.43 -1.27
C LYS A 364 20.81 0.73 -1.42
N VAL A 365 20.16 1.23 -0.39
CA VAL A 365 18.71 1.39 -0.35
C VAL A 365 18.34 2.84 -0.07
N ILE A 366 17.50 3.41 -0.94
CA ILE A 366 16.85 4.71 -0.72
C ILE A 366 15.36 4.48 -0.61
N THR A 367 14.74 4.88 0.49
CA THR A 367 13.28 4.98 0.58
C THR A 367 12.83 6.41 0.35
N VAL A 368 11.62 6.59 -0.17
CA VAL A 368 10.91 7.87 -0.17
C VAL A 368 9.51 7.63 0.36
N HIS A 369 9.07 8.42 1.34
CA HIS A 369 7.76 8.28 1.95
C HIS A 369 7.14 9.65 2.24
N ALA A 370 5.83 9.79 2.03
CA ALA A 370 5.12 11.01 2.41
C ALA A 370 4.70 10.93 3.88
N LEU A 371 4.90 12.04 4.62
CA LEU A 371 4.52 12.11 6.04
C LEU A 371 3.01 12.13 6.26
N ASP A 372 2.24 12.46 5.21
CA ASP A 372 0.78 12.45 5.22
C ASP A 372 0.16 11.18 4.62
N ASP A 373 0.95 10.11 4.40
CA ASP A 373 0.43 8.83 3.94
C ASP A 373 -0.46 8.18 5.02
N GLY A 374 -1.75 8.11 4.76
CA GLY A 374 -2.72 7.52 5.69
C GLY A 374 -2.95 6.03 5.46
N LEU A 375 -2.54 5.48 4.32
CA LEU A 375 -2.72 4.05 3.99
C LEU A 375 -1.51 3.22 4.43
N VAL A 376 -0.33 3.52 3.89
CA VAL A 376 0.93 2.91 4.36
C VAL A 376 1.61 3.93 5.24
N LEU A 377 1.33 3.85 6.53
CA LEU A 377 1.76 4.85 7.50
C LEU A 377 3.27 5.09 7.44
N PRO A 378 3.74 6.35 7.48
CA PRO A 378 5.17 6.67 7.41
C PRO A 378 5.99 6.03 8.54
N GLU A 379 5.37 5.63 9.64
CA GLU A 379 5.97 4.85 10.74
C GLU A 379 6.47 3.46 10.28
N ASN A 380 6.07 2.98 9.10
CA ASN A 380 6.71 1.83 8.45
C ASN A 380 8.22 2.02 8.28
N GLU A 381 8.65 3.26 8.06
CA GLU A 381 10.07 3.61 7.90
C GLU A 381 10.87 3.43 9.20
N ASP A 382 10.26 3.68 10.36
CA ASP A 382 10.89 3.41 11.66
C ASP A 382 11.20 1.92 11.85
N LYS A 383 10.24 1.04 11.56
CA LYS A 383 10.47 -0.41 11.63
C LYS A 383 11.50 -0.90 10.61
N TYR A 384 11.52 -0.28 9.43
CA TYR A 384 12.51 -0.62 8.43
C TYR A 384 13.93 -0.20 8.88
N ARG A 385 14.07 0.97 9.47
CA ARG A 385 15.32 1.46 10.09
C ARG A 385 15.79 0.51 11.18
N GLU A 386 14.89 0.13 12.13
CA GLU A 386 15.22 -0.82 13.21
C GLU A 386 15.74 -2.17 12.65
N ALA A 387 15.15 -2.66 11.54
CA ALA A 387 15.61 -3.89 10.90
C ALA A 387 17.05 -3.78 10.37
N PHE A 388 17.42 -2.66 9.77
CA PHE A 388 18.78 -2.39 9.31
C PHE A 388 19.76 -2.21 10.45
N GLU A 389 19.36 -1.55 11.53
CA GLU A 389 20.15 -1.41 12.75
C GLU A 389 20.45 -2.79 13.38
N ALA A 390 19.41 -3.61 13.55
CA ALA A 390 19.54 -4.97 14.08
C ALA A 390 20.41 -5.89 13.20
N ALA A 391 20.46 -5.62 11.89
CA ALA A 391 21.31 -6.37 10.95
C ALA A 391 22.75 -5.82 10.85
N GLY A 392 23.04 -4.65 11.42
CA GLY A 392 24.34 -3.97 11.28
C GLY A 392 24.59 -3.41 9.87
N THR A 393 23.54 -3.03 9.15
CA THR A 393 23.59 -2.58 7.75
C THR A 393 23.04 -1.16 7.57
N SER A 394 22.97 -0.35 8.63
CA SER A 394 22.44 1.03 8.60
C SER A 394 23.18 1.94 7.64
N ASP A 395 24.46 1.65 7.34
CA ASP A 395 25.25 2.38 6.34
C ASP A 395 24.67 2.25 4.92
N ARG A 396 23.83 1.25 4.67
CA ARG A 396 23.21 0.94 3.38
C ARG A 396 21.81 1.51 3.20
N LEU A 397 21.25 2.17 4.22
CA LEU A 397 19.92 2.77 4.18
C LEU A 397 20.01 4.30 4.19
N VAL A 398 19.22 4.91 3.32
CA VAL A 398 18.87 6.34 3.34
C VAL A 398 17.37 6.45 3.22
N GLN A 399 16.76 7.16 4.15
CA GLN A 399 15.30 7.40 4.18
C GLN A 399 15.04 8.87 3.88
N LEU A 400 14.25 9.15 2.86
CA LEU A 400 13.88 10.47 2.42
C LEU A 400 12.36 10.66 2.62
N PHE A 401 11.96 11.85 3.03
CA PHE A 401 10.56 12.14 3.31
C PHE A 401 10.07 13.34 2.51
N THR A 402 8.81 13.26 2.05
CA THR A 402 8.08 14.41 1.52
C THR A 402 7.09 14.88 2.57
N PRO A 403 6.88 16.21 2.77
CA PRO A 403 5.93 16.71 3.75
C PRO A 403 4.50 16.30 3.43
N THR A 404 4.18 16.25 2.14
CA THR A 404 2.87 15.89 1.61
C THR A 404 3.00 14.99 0.39
N GLY A 405 1.89 14.39 -0.04
CA GLY A 405 1.83 13.53 -1.21
C GLY A 405 0.93 12.31 -1.00
N GLY A 406 0.35 12.16 0.18
CA GLY A 406 -0.52 11.05 0.51
C GLY A 406 0.12 9.71 0.19
N HIS A 407 -0.69 8.72 -0.18
CA HIS A 407 -0.14 7.41 -0.51
C HIS A 407 0.52 7.42 -1.90
N CYS A 408 1.84 7.52 -1.92
CA CYS A 408 2.69 7.41 -3.11
C CYS A 408 2.48 8.48 -4.21
N ILE A 409 1.85 9.64 -3.94
CA ILE A 409 1.61 10.68 -4.95
C ILE A 409 2.67 11.80 -4.89
N PHE A 410 3.91 11.45 -4.64
CA PHE A 410 5.07 12.35 -4.64
C PHE A 410 5.97 12.11 -5.87
N LEU A 411 5.37 12.11 -7.06
CA LEU A 411 6.02 11.74 -8.32
C LEU A 411 7.27 12.57 -8.64
N ALA A 412 7.30 13.84 -8.19
CA ALA A 412 8.45 14.72 -8.36
C ALA A 412 9.74 14.19 -7.70
N ALA A 413 9.63 13.39 -6.64
CA ALA A 413 10.76 12.83 -5.92
C ALA A 413 11.29 11.52 -6.53
N TRP A 414 10.54 10.82 -7.36
CA TRP A 414 10.89 9.46 -7.81
C TRP A 414 12.14 9.44 -8.69
N THR A 415 12.13 10.17 -9.81
CA THR A 415 13.32 10.23 -10.70
C THR A 415 14.57 10.78 -9.98
N PRO A 416 14.49 11.87 -9.21
CA PRO A 416 15.61 12.34 -8.40
C PRO A 416 16.16 11.29 -7.42
N ALA A 417 15.30 10.54 -6.74
CA ALA A 417 15.72 9.46 -5.84
C ALA A 417 16.43 8.32 -6.60
N LEU A 418 15.94 7.92 -7.79
CA LEU A 418 16.59 6.91 -8.62
C LEU A 418 17.95 7.41 -9.16
N GLN A 419 18.06 8.69 -9.56
CA GLN A 419 19.34 9.30 -9.96
C GLN A 419 20.32 9.35 -8.79
N ALA A 420 19.86 9.70 -7.60
CA ALA A 420 20.67 9.68 -6.38
C ALA A 420 21.14 8.26 -6.03
N LEU A 421 20.28 7.25 -6.25
CA LEU A 421 20.63 5.84 -6.06
C LEU A 421 21.73 5.40 -7.02
N THR A 422 21.65 5.76 -8.32
CA THR A 422 22.72 5.43 -9.28
C THR A 422 24.03 6.11 -8.91
N ALA A 423 24.00 7.40 -8.55
CA ALA A 423 25.18 8.13 -8.09
C ALA A 423 25.80 7.50 -6.83
N TRP A 424 24.97 6.99 -5.93
CA TRP A 424 25.49 6.30 -4.75
C TRP A 424 26.12 4.96 -5.10
N VAL A 425 25.50 4.17 -5.98
CA VAL A 425 26.03 2.87 -6.41
C VAL A 425 27.28 3.00 -7.25
N GLU A 426 27.26 3.89 -8.24
CA GLU A 426 28.29 3.93 -9.29
C GLU A 426 29.47 4.86 -8.92
N GLU A 427 29.21 5.91 -8.14
CA GLU A 427 30.20 6.93 -7.80
C GLU A 427 30.51 7.01 -6.29
N GLY A 428 29.79 6.23 -5.45
CA GLY A 428 29.97 6.26 -4.00
C GLY A 428 29.37 7.48 -3.29
N ARG A 429 28.64 8.35 -4.00
CA ARG A 429 28.03 9.57 -3.45
C ARG A 429 26.75 9.25 -2.67
N LYS A 430 26.87 9.02 -1.36
CA LYS A 430 25.71 8.72 -0.50
C LYS A 430 24.78 9.94 -0.45
N PRO A 431 23.48 9.77 -0.79
CA PRO A 431 22.53 10.89 -0.80
C PRO A 431 22.10 11.32 0.61
N SER A 432 21.57 12.54 0.66
CA SER A 432 20.89 13.12 1.83
C SER A 432 19.70 13.95 1.34
N THR A 433 18.82 14.35 2.24
CA THR A 433 17.73 15.29 1.94
C THR A 433 18.25 16.54 1.24
N THR A 434 19.31 17.16 1.77
CA THR A 434 19.90 18.37 1.21
C THR A 434 20.51 18.20 -0.16
N SER A 435 21.01 17.01 -0.51
CA SER A 435 21.59 16.74 -1.83
C SER A 435 20.56 16.40 -2.89
N VAL A 436 19.42 15.81 -2.50
CA VAL A 436 18.36 15.36 -3.43
C VAL A 436 17.26 16.41 -3.58
N SER A 437 16.85 17.09 -2.52
CA SER A 437 15.72 18.02 -2.50
C SER A 437 15.78 19.11 -3.60
N PRO A 438 16.93 19.75 -3.88
CA PRO A 438 17.00 20.74 -4.95
C PRO A 438 16.65 20.19 -6.34
N THR A 439 16.90 18.89 -6.59
CA THR A 439 16.66 18.26 -7.90
C THR A 439 15.17 17.97 -8.15
N CYS A 440 14.34 18.06 -7.13
CA CYS A 440 12.88 17.92 -7.22
C CYS A 440 12.12 19.20 -6.83
N GLY A 441 12.77 20.36 -6.85
CA GLY A 441 12.12 21.63 -6.49
C GLY A 441 11.88 21.80 -4.99
N ASN A 442 12.78 21.29 -4.15
CA ASN A 442 12.71 21.28 -2.69
C ASN A 442 11.52 20.46 -2.16
N CYS A 443 11.27 19.31 -2.78
CA CYS A 443 10.16 18.43 -2.44
C CYS A 443 10.38 17.60 -1.15
N LEU A 444 11.60 17.56 -0.60
CA LEU A 444 11.94 16.74 0.56
C LEU A 444 12.04 17.57 1.84
N THR A 445 11.83 16.90 2.97
CA THR A 445 11.97 17.45 4.31
C THR A 445 12.90 16.58 5.16
N ASP A 446 13.58 17.18 6.15
CA ASP A 446 14.42 16.45 7.13
C ASP A 446 13.60 15.82 8.28
N GLN A 447 12.31 15.94 8.22
CA GLN A 447 11.42 15.32 9.19
C GLN A 447 11.45 13.80 9.09
N THR A 448 11.39 13.12 10.24
CA THR A 448 11.27 11.66 10.36
C THR A 448 10.01 11.30 11.13
N PRO A 449 9.27 10.26 10.69
CA PRO A 449 8.10 9.78 11.43
C PRO A 449 8.50 9.19 12.78
N GLY A 450 7.54 9.13 13.68
CA GLY A 450 7.70 8.50 14.97
C GLY A 450 7.69 6.97 14.91
N PRO A 451 7.73 6.32 16.08
CA PRO A 451 7.70 4.87 16.19
C PRO A 451 6.41 4.27 15.64
N TRP A 452 6.52 3.03 15.13
CA TRP A 452 5.37 2.26 14.66
C TRP A 452 4.24 2.17 15.69
N GLY A 453 3.00 2.26 15.22
CA GLY A 453 1.79 2.07 16.04
C GLY A 453 1.20 3.34 16.64
N LEU A 454 1.62 4.53 16.21
CA LEU A 454 1.11 5.80 16.75
C LEU A 454 -0.14 6.34 16.04
N LYS A 455 -0.39 5.97 14.79
CA LYS A 455 -1.55 6.47 13.99
C LYS A 455 -2.60 5.42 13.67
N VAL A 456 -2.45 4.22 14.14
CA VAL A 456 -3.47 3.18 14.10
C VAL A 456 -3.84 2.91 15.54
N VAL A 457 -5.00 2.32 15.81
CA VAL A 457 -5.37 1.99 17.19
C VAL A 457 -4.14 1.49 17.93
N GLU A 458 -3.65 2.25 18.89
CA GLU A 458 -2.35 1.98 19.51
C GLU A 458 -2.35 0.61 20.19
N ARG A 459 -1.53 -0.29 19.70
CA ARG A 459 -1.33 -1.61 20.30
C ARG A 459 -0.20 -1.54 21.31
N ARG A 460 -0.51 -1.72 22.57
CA ARG A 460 0.47 -1.72 23.66
C ARG A 460 0.30 -2.92 24.59
N ALA A 461 1.34 -3.28 25.28
CA ALA A 461 1.22 -4.22 26.38
C ALA A 461 0.38 -3.60 27.52
N LYS A 462 -0.48 -4.40 28.17
CA LYS A 462 -1.33 -3.93 29.26
C LYS A 462 -0.49 -3.22 30.33
N GLY A 463 -0.90 -1.99 30.67
CA GLY A 463 -0.21 -1.15 31.67
C GLY A 463 0.96 -0.31 31.12
N ALA A 464 1.32 -0.43 29.84
CA ALA A 464 2.29 0.47 29.24
C ALA A 464 1.71 1.89 29.10
N PRO A 465 2.55 2.94 29.17
CA PRO A 465 2.07 4.33 29.00
C PRO A 465 1.53 4.54 27.59
N VAL A 466 0.53 5.42 27.46
CA VAL A 466 0.03 5.91 26.17
C VAL A 466 1.13 6.72 25.50
N ARG A 467 1.37 6.48 24.22
CA ARG A 467 2.35 7.22 23.45
C ARG A 467 1.77 8.57 23.00
N THR A 468 2.66 9.47 22.63
CA THR A 468 2.28 10.78 22.09
C THR A 468 1.84 10.65 20.63
N LEU A 469 0.83 11.41 20.23
CA LEU A 469 0.37 11.50 18.84
C LEU A 469 1.46 12.02 17.91
N VAL A 470 1.56 11.39 16.76
CA VAL A 470 2.36 11.89 15.64
C VAL A 470 1.49 12.80 14.79
N CYS A 471 2.03 13.92 14.37
CA CYS A 471 1.38 14.86 13.49
C CYS A 471 2.26 15.22 12.30
N SER A 472 1.67 15.54 11.17
CA SER A 472 2.24 16.35 10.11
C SER A 472 1.71 17.79 10.29
N ALA A 473 2.32 18.77 9.61
CA ALA A 473 1.93 20.19 9.76
C ALA A 473 0.53 20.54 9.20
N GLU A 474 -0.28 19.55 8.82
CA GLU A 474 -1.60 19.76 8.25
C GLU A 474 -2.63 20.20 9.31
N PRO A 475 -3.50 21.18 9.01
CA PRO A 475 -4.58 21.56 9.90
C PRO A 475 -5.50 20.36 10.21
N GLY A 476 -5.73 20.08 11.48
CA GLY A 476 -6.59 19.00 11.94
C GLY A 476 -5.87 17.69 12.30
N ASP A 477 -4.57 17.59 12.14
CA ASP A 477 -3.79 16.43 12.57
C ASP A 477 -3.71 16.27 14.09
N CYS A 478 -3.90 17.36 14.82
CA CYS A 478 -3.94 17.33 16.27
C CYS A 478 -5.37 17.58 16.81
N PRO A 479 -5.70 17.03 18.01
CA PRO A 479 -6.95 17.32 18.68
C PRO A 479 -7.17 18.81 18.89
N ALA A 480 -8.41 19.22 19.06
CA ALA A 480 -8.75 20.59 19.43
C ALA A 480 -8.00 21.01 20.70
N GLY A 481 -7.21 22.07 20.62
CA GLY A 481 -6.39 22.59 21.73
C GLY A 481 -4.97 22.03 21.80
N ALA A 482 -4.59 21.08 20.96
CA ALA A 482 -3.21 20.61 20.82
C ALA A 482 -2.55 21.18 19.57
N THR A 483 -1.24 21.44 19.66
CA THR A 483 -0.43 21.97 18.56
C THR A 483 0.57 20.92 18.09
N CYS A 484 0.74 20.78 16.78
CA CYS A 484 1.79 19.94 16.22
C CYS A 484 3.16 20.58 16.49
N ILE A 485 4.03 19.82 17.14
CA ILE A 485 5.44 20.20 17.23
C ILE A 485 6.14 19.61 16.03
N GLU A 486 6.24 20.39 14.95
CA GLU A 486 6.79 19.97 13.66
C GLU A 486 8.15 19.28 13.75
N ALA A 487 9.05 19.80 14.59
CA ALA A 487 10.38 19.23 14.79
C ALA A 487 10.39 17.84 15.43
N GLN A 488 9.28 17.39 16.02
CA GLN A 488 9.15 16.13 16.74
C GLN A 488 8.02 15.25 16.22
N HIS A 489 7.19 15.75 15.30
CA HIS A 489 5.96 15.09 14.82
C HIS A 489 5.01 14.63 15.92
N HIS A 490 4.90 15.39 17.01
CA HIS A 490 4.03 15.09 18.13
C HIS A 490 3.04 16.21 18.39
N CYS A 491 1.79 15.84 18.71
CA CYS A 491 0.79 16.77 19.22
C CYS A 491 1.04 17.05 20.71
N ARG A 492 1.00 18.33 21.12
CA ARG A 492 1.04 18.79 22.52
C ARG A 492 -0.08 19.77 22.81
#